data_d335341b2842bb1a37ec75aebd4b10ab
#
_entry.id   d335341b2842bb1a37ec75aebd4b10ab
#
_cell.length_a   1.000
_cell.length_b   1.000
_cell.length_c   1.000
_cell.angle_alpha   90.00
_cell.angle_beta   90.00
_cell.angle_gamma   90.00
#
_symmetry.space_group_name_H-M   'P 1'
#
loop_
_entity.id
_entity.type
_entity.pdbx_description
1 polymer ?
#
loop_
_entity_poly.entity_id
_entity_poly.type
_entity_poly.pdbx_seq_one_letter_code
_entity_poly.pdbx_strand_id
1 'polypeptide(L)'
;PFAAFEALLSSKATLDPRGDITAVPKACKNEIELSRAREAHLIDAVAMCKFLCWLNSQSESKLTEIDLVISLEAFRSQNPEFYDISFETICASGPNAALPHYRVNYDSDRAIEKNEVILIDSGGQYKGGTTDITRTTALGEVSGEIKKAFTLVLKGMISISRLKFPKGMAGCDLDAFAR
;
A
#
# COMPACT_ATOMS: atom_id res chain seq x y z
N PRO A 1 -21.79 17.18 -3.65
CA PRO A 1 -21.83 17.83 -2.34
C PRO A 1 -21.54 19.32 -2.44
N PHE A 2 -20.72 19.76 -3.39
CA PHE A 2 -20.36 21.17 -3.55
C PHE A 2 -21.56 22.04 -3.96
N ALA A 3 -22.39 21.61 -4.90
CA ALA A 3 -23.56 22.36 -5.34
C ALA A 3 -24.57 22.63 -4.20
N ALA A 4 -24.73 21.70 -3.28
CA ALA A 4 -25.61 21.89 -2.13
C ALA A 4 -25.06 22.95 -1.15
N PHE A 5 -23.75 22.94 -0.90
CA PHE A 5 -23.09 23.96 -0.09
C PHE A 5 -23.11 25.34 -0.78
N GLU A 6 -22.86 25.37 -2.08
CA GLU A 6 -22.94 26.59 -2.86
C GLU A 6 -24.34 27.22 -2.78
N ALA A 7 -25.39 26.44 -2.97
CA ALA A 7 -26.77 26.91 -2.86
C ALA A 7 -27.12 27.45 -1.46
N LEU A 8 -26.57 26.79 -0.42
CA LEU A 8 -26.81 27.19 0.98
C LEU A 8 -26.07 28.48 1.36
N LEU A 9 -24.86 28.67 0.84
CA LEU A 9 -23.95 29.72 1.28
C LEU A 9 -23.99 30.98 0.38
N SER A 10 -24.38 30.86 -0.89
CA SER A 10 -24.39 31.96 -1.87
C SER A 10 -25.22 33.16 -1.47
N SER A 11 -26.26 32.95 -0.65
CA SER A 11 -27.07 34.04 -0.10
C SER A 11 -26.45 34.74 1.12
N LYS A 12 -25.40 34.17 1.71
CA LYS A 12 -24.81 34.62 2.98
C LYS A 12 -23.34 35.03 2.88
N ALA A 13 -22.66 34.62 1.82
CA ALA A 13 -21.24 34.90 1.61
C ALA A 13 -20.89 34.93 0.12
N THR A 14 -19.85 35.68 -0.21
CA THR A 14 -19.21 35.58 -1.53
C THR A 14 -18.39 34.30 -1.56
N LEU A 15 -18.72 33.38 -2.47
CA LEU A 15 -18.02 32.11 -2.63
C LEU A 15 -16.88 32.28 -3.63
N ASP A 16 -15.74 31.73 -3.27
CA ASP A 16 -14.56 31.67 -4.14
C ASP A 16 -14.25 30.18 -4.44
N PRO A 17 -14.64 29.64 -5.60
CA PRO A 17 -14.52 28.24 -5.95
C PRO A 17 -13.09 27.84 -6.33
N ARG A 18 -12.12 28.20 -5.51
CA ARG A 18 -10.73 27.76 -5.67
C ARG A 18 -10.50 26.37 -5.07
N GLY A 19 -9.38 25.74 -5.44
CA GLY A 19 -8.92 24.50 -4.82
C GLY A 19 -8.65 24.68 -3.32
N ASP A 20 -8.61 23.56 -2.61
CA ASP A 20 -8.32 23.52 -1.17
C ASP A 20 -6.97 24.21 -0.88
N ILE A 21 -7.02 25.34 -0.18
CA ILE A 21 -5.86 26.14 0.19
C ILE A 21 -4.93 25.42 1.17
N THR A 22 -5.43 24.39 1.85
CA THR A 22 -4.64 23.60 2.81
C THR A 22 -3.89 22.44 2.15
N ALA A 23 -4.24 22.05 0.92
CA ALA A 23 -3.70 20.88 0.25
C ALA A 23 -2.17 20.94 0.11
N VAL A 24 -1.63 22.04 -0.39
CA VAL A 24 -0.18 22.19 -0.59
C VAL A 24 0.58 22.31 0.74
N PRO A 25 0.18 23.19 1.69
CA PRO A 25 0.83 23.23 3.01
C PRO A 25 0.82 21.88 3.73
N LYS A 26 -0.29 21.14 3.66
CA LYS A 26 -0.40 19.81 4.28
C LYS A 26 0.48 18.76 3.59
N ALA A 27 0.65 18.85 2.28
CA ALA A 27 1.51 17.93 1.52
C ALA A 27 3.01 18.17 1.80
N CYS A 28 3.40 19.41 2.13
CA CYS A 28 4.79 19.78 2.45
C CYS A 28 5.08 19.54 3.93
N LYS A 29 5.61 18.36 4.24
CA LYS A 29 5.95 17.97 5.61
C LYS A 29 7.14 18.75 6.15
N ASN A 30 7.08 19.15 7.43
CA ASN A 30 8.20 19.73 8.15
C ASN A 30 9.19 18.65 8.62
N GLU A 31 10.34 19.06 9.18
CA GLU A 31 11.41 18.15 9.59
C GLU A 31 10.96 17.16 10.68
N ILE A 32 10.06 17.55 11.58
CA ILE A 32 9.54 16.67 12.64
C ILE A 32 8.64 15.62 12.01
N GLU A 33 7.74 16.01 11.11
CA GLU A 33 6.85 15.09 10.38
C GLU A 33 7.65 14.10 9.52
N LEU A 34 8.71 14.57 8.85
CA LEU A 34 9.61 13.73 8.06
C LEU A 34 10.35 12.71 8.94
N SER A 35 10.87 13.15 10.10
CA SER A 35 11.54 12.26 11.04
C SER A 35 10.61 11.19 11.57
N ARG A 36 9.41 11.57 11.97
CA ARG A 36 8.40 10.64 12.50
C ARG A 36 7.88 9.69 11.43
N ALA A 37 7.69 10.14 10.20
CA ALA A 37 7.33 9.27 9.08
C ALA A 37 8.41 8.20 8.81
N ARG A 38 9.69 8.55 8.86
CA ARG A 38 10.80 7.59 8.74
C ARG A 38 10.79 6.56 9.87
N GLU A 39 10.58 7.01 11.11
CA GLU A 39 10.48 6.14 12.28
C GLU A 39 9.31 5.15 12.16
N ALA A 40 8.11 5.63 11.78
CA ALA A 40 6.94 4.79 11.55
C ALA A 40 7.20 3.72 10.48
N HIS A 41 7.86 4.09 9.37
CA HIS A 41 8.22 3.13 8.32
C HIS A 41 9.26 2.10 8.78
N LEU A 42 10.19 2.46 9.65
CA LEU A 42 11.14 1.49 10.23
C LEU A 42 10.43 0.49 11.15
N ILE A 43 9.51 0.96 11.98
CA ILE A 43 8.69 0.12 12.85
C ILE A 43 7.86 -0.87 12.03
N ASP A 44 7.16 -0.35 11.02
CA ASP A 44 6.32 -1.18 10.16
C ASP A 44 7.13 -2.17 9.31
N ALA A 45 8.31 -1.77 8.84
CA ALA A 45 9.21 -2.65 8.11
C ALA A 45 9.64 -3.86 8.96
N VAL A 46 9.83 -3.69 10.27
CA VAL A 46 10.13 -4.81 11.18
C VAL A 46 8.96 -5.79 11.25
N ALA A 47 7.71 -5.30 11.35
CA ALA A 47 6.52 -6.15 11.35
C ALA A 47 6.38 -6.90 10.02
N MET A 48 6.57 -6.21 8.90
CA MET A 48 6.54 -6.83 7.56
C MET A 48 7.65 -7.88 7.39
N CYS A 49 8.87 -7.63 7.84
CA CYS A 49 9.95 -8.61 7.78
C CYS A 49 9.65 -9.86 8.62
N LYS A 50 9.14 -9.68 9.83
CA LYS A 50 8.71 -10.80 10.68
C LYS A 50 7.62 -11.64 10.00
N PHE A 51 6.63 -10.96 9.43
CA PHE A 51 5.55 -11.62 8.68
C PHE A 51 6.09 -12.41 7.49
N LEU A 52 6.95 -11.82 6.66
CA LEU A 52 7.54 -12.53 5.50
C LEU A 52 8.40 -13.72 5.92
N CYS A 53 9.17 -13.63 7.01
CA CYS A 53 9.91 -14.75 7.57
C CYS A 53 8.96 -15.86 8.06
N TRP A 54 7.89 -15.48 8.76
CA TRP A 54 6.87 -16.42 9.20
C TRP A 54 6.19 -17.09 8.01
N LEU A 55 5.75 -16.32 6.99
CA LEU A 55 5.12 -16.86 5.79
C LEU A 55 5.99 -17.90 5.08
N ASN A 56 7.29 -17.63 4.94
CA ASN A 56 8.23 -18.58 4.35
C ASN A 56 8.36 -19.89 5.15
N SER A 57 8.13 -19.86 6.46
CA SER A 57 8.16 -21.06 7.32
C SER A 57 6.88 -21.89 7.21
N GLN A 58 5.83 -21.39 6.58
CA GLN A 58 4.50 -22.02 6.51
C GLN A 58 4.30 -22.89 5.26
N SER A 59 5.35 -23.34 4.62
CA SER A 59 5.33 -24.06 3.32
C SER A 59 4.41 -25.29 3.26
N GLU A 60 3.99 -25.85 4.40
CA GLU A 60 3.08 -27.00 4.51
C GLU A 60 1.73 -26.68 5.13
N SER A 61 1.50 -25.43 5.52
CA SER A 61 0.26 -24.99 6.18
C SER A 61 -0.85 -24.73 5.15
N LYS A 62 -2.09 -25.00 5.54
CA LYS A 62 -3.26 -24.64 4.76
C LYS A 62 -3.74 -23.22 5.18
N LEU A 63 -2.97 -22.22 4.80
CA LEU A 63 -3.31 -20.82 5.05
C LEU A 63 -4.29 -20.31 4.00
N THR A 64 -5.14 -19.38 4.40
CA THR A 64 -6.01 -18.61 3.50
C THR A 64 -5.53 -17.16 3.39
N GLU A 65 -6.11 -16.41 2.46
CA GLU A 65 -5.83 -14.98 2.32
C GLU A 65 -6.19 -14.20 3.60
N ILE A 66 -7.30 -14.55 4.26
CA ILE A 66 -7.71 -13.96 5.55
C ILE A 66 -6.70 -14.30 6.65
N ASP A 67 -6.18 -15.51 6.71
CA ASP A 67 -5.16 -15.89 7.69
C ASP A 67 -3.89 -15.02 7.57
N LEU A 68 -3.51 -14.66 6.35
CA LEU A 68 -2.39 -13.75 6.11
C LEU A 68 -2.69 -12.33 6.59
N VAL A 69 -3.89 -11.83 6.34
CA VAL A 69 -4.34 -10.51 6.84
C VAL A 69 -4.22 -10.47 8.35
N ILE A 70 -4.86 -11.43 9.05
CA ILE A 70 -4.86 -11.52 10.51
C ILE A 70 -3.44 -11.63 11.07
N SER A 71 -2.60 -12.45 10.43
CA SER A 71 -1.22 -12.65 10.87
C SER A 71 -0.39 -11.37 10.75
N LEU A 72 -0.50 -10.65 9.63
CA LEU A 72 0.24 -9.41 9.43
C LEU A 72 -0.18 -8.31 10.42
N GLU A 73 -1.48 -8.17 10.65
CA GLU A 73 -2.02 -7.23 11.64
C GLU A 73 -1.58 -7.60 13.06
N ALA A 74 -1.52 -8.90 13.39
CA ALA A 74 -0.99 -9.37 14.65
C ALA A 74 0.51 -9.04 14.84
N PHE A 75 1.33 -9.10 13.77
CA PHE A 75 2.73 -8.66 13.85
C PHE A 75 2.86 -7.15 14.07
N ARG A 76 2.00 -6.33 13.46
CA ARG A 76 1.95 -4.88 13.68
C ARG A 76 1.53 -4.52 15.11
N SER A 77 0.51 -5.18 15.63
CA SER A 77 -0.04 -4.92 16.96
C SER A 77 0.92 -5.23 18.11
N GLN A 78 2.00 -5.96 17.86
CA GLN A 78 3.06 -6.17 18.85
C GLN A 78 3.84 -4.89 19.19
N ASN A 79 3.75 -3.86 18.38
CA ASN A 79 4.46 -2.60 18.63
C ASN A 79 3.52 -1.61 19.36
N PRO A 80 3.93 -1.03 20.50
CA PRO A 80 3.09 -0.09 21.28
C PRO A 80 2.82 1.24 20.58
N GLU A 81 3.54 1.56 19.49
CA GLU A 81 3.29 2.73 18.66
C GLU A 81 2.20 2.48 17.61
N PHE A 82 1.83 1.22 17.34
CA PHE A 82 0.77 0.87 16.42
C PHE A 82 -0.59 1.27 17.03
N TYR A 83 -1.38 1.99 16.27
CA TYR A 83 -2.68 2.49 16.69
C TYR A 83 -3.83 1.77 15.99
N ASP A 84 -3.73 1.62 14.65
CA ASP A 84 -4.74 0.97 13.81
C ASP A 84 -4.14 0.63 12.45
N ILE A 85 -4.87 -0.07 11.60
CA ILE A 85 -4.53 -0.19 10.17
C ILE A 85 -4.75 1.15 9.47
N SER A 86 -3.94 1.45 8.45
CA SER A 86 -4.09 2.68 7.67
C SER A 86 -5.19 2.57 6.61
N PHE A 87 -5.44 1.36 6.14
CA PHE A 87 -6.53 0.96 5.24
C PHE A 87 -6.74 -0.54 5.35
N GLU A 88 -7.88 -1.02 4.87
CA GLU A 88 -8.16 -2.48 4.84
C GLU A 88 -7.10 -3.21 4.02
N THR A 89 -6.42 -4.17 4.66
CA THR A 89 -5.35 -4.94 4.05
C THR A 89 -5.84 -5.67 2.80
N ILE A 90 -5.17 -5.45 1.68
CA ILE A 90 -5.34 -6.22 0.46
C ILE A 90 -4.39 -7.42 0.55
N CYS A 91 -4.93 -8.61 0.58
CA CYS A 91 -4.15 -9.83 0.49
C CYS A 91 -4.78 -10.73 -0.58
N ALA A 92 -4.03 -11.00 -1.62
CA ALA A 92 -4.54 -11.67 -2.80
C ALA A 92 -3.54 -12.73 -3.28
N SER A 93 -4.01 -13.94 -3.56
CA SER A 93 -3.18 -15.05 -4.04
C SER A 93 -3.64 -15.56 -5.40
N GLY A 94 -2.70 -16.06 -6.21
CA GLY A 94 -2.99 -16.63 -7.53
C GLY A 94 -3.84 -15.70 -8.40
N PRO A 95 -5.03 -16.14 -8.86
CA PRO A 95 -5.87 -15.32 -9.74
C PRO A 95 -6.38 -14.04 -9.09
N ASN A 96 -6.60 -14.01 -7.77
CA ASN A 96 -7.03 -12.81 -7.06
C ASN A 96 -5.96 -11.70 -7.08
N ALA A 97 -4.67 -12.08 -7.15
CA ALA A 97 -3.56 -11.13 -7.24
C ALA A 97 -3.54 -10.30 -8.54
N ALA A 98 -4.35 -10.64 -9.52
CA ALA A 98 -4.55 -9.83 -10.73
C ALA A 98 -5.53 -8.65 -10.53
N LEU A 99 -6.22 -8.56 -9.39
CA LEU A 99 -7.21 -7.54 -9.08
C LEU A 99 -6.57 -6.46 -8.18
N PRO A 100 -6.32 -5.22 -8.69
CA PRO A 100 -5.54 -4.20 -7.97
C PRO A 100 -6.12 -3.77 -6.63
N HIS A 101 -7.44 -3.78 -6.50
CA HIS A 101 -8.15 -3.39 -5.28
C HIS A 101 -9.00 -4.56 -4.74
N TYR A 102 -8.43 -5.77 -4.85
CA TYR A 102 -9.07 -6.95 -4.30
C TYR A 102 -9.30 -6.79 -2.79
N ARG A 103 -10.50 -7.11 -2.35
CA ARG A 103 -10.84 -7.12 -0.92
C ARG A 103 -11.30 -8.52 -0.56
N VAL A 104 -10.46 -9.20 0.19
CA VAL A 104 -10.80 -10.53 0.71
C VAL A 104 -11.94 -10.42 1.71
N ASN A 105 -12.89 -11.32 1.61
CA ASN A 105 -13.98 -11.51 2.56
C ASN A 105 -14.27 -13.00 2.68
N TYR A 106 -15.14 -13.39 3.60
CA TYR A 106 -15.43 -14.80 3.87
C TYR A 106 -15.98 -15.57 2.67
N ASP A 107 -16.61 -14.90 1.70
CA ASP A 107 -17.15 -15.54 0.48
C ASP A 107 -16.07 -15.68 -0.61
N SER A 108 -15.06 -14.81 -0.63
CA SER A 108 -13.99 -14.78 -1.62
C SER A 108 -12.68 -15.39 -1.12
N ASP A 109 -12.58 -15.67 0.18
CA ASP A 109 -11.38 -16.22 0.82
C ASP A 109 -10.98 -17.55 0.19
N ARG A 110 -9.73 -17.69 -0.17
CA ARG A 110 -9.20 -18.92 -0.76
C ARG A 110 -7.96 -19.41 -0.05
N ALA A 111 -7.76 -20.72 -0.07
CA ALA A 111 -6.51 -21.32 0.37
C ALA A 111 -5.37 -20.92 -0.58
N ILE A 112 -4.23 -20.63 0.01
CA ILE A 112 -3.01 -20.30 -0.72
C ILE A 112 -2.37 -21.60 -1.19
N GLU A 113 -2.08 -21.69 -2.47
CA GLU A 113 -1.45 -22.86 -3.06
C GLU A 113 0.07 -22.67 -3.20
N LYS A 114 0.79 -23.77 -3.23
CA LYS A 114 2.23 -23.73 -3.52
C LYS A 114 2.47 -23.22 -4.95
N ASN A 115 3.57 -22.52 -5.13
CA ASN A 115 3.99 -21.97 -6.43
C ASN A 115 3.09 -20.86 -6.98
N GLU A 116 2.30 -20.24 -6.11
CA GLU A 116 1.50 -19.05 -6.44
C GLU A 116 2.19 -17.75 -6.03
N VAL A 117 1.80 -16.70 -6.73
CA VAL A 117 2.12 -15.32 -6.36
C VAL A 117 1.13 -14.84 -5.30
N ILE A 118 1.65 -14.17 -4.31
CA ILE A 118 0.89 -13.51 -3.25
C ILE A 118 1.21 -12.03 -3.31
N LEU A 119 0.19 -11.19 -3.44
CA LEU A 119 0.28 -9.74 -3.34
C LEU A 119 -0.31 -9.31 -2.01
N ILE A 120 0.43 -8.52 -1.26
CA ILE A 120 0.01 -7.97 0.03
C ILE A 120 0.24 -6.48 -0.01
N ASP A 121 -0.84 -5.72 0.12
CA ASP A 121 -0.84 -4.26 0.19
C ASP A 121 -1.51 -3.82 1.48
N SER A 122 -0.76 -3.17 2.34
CA SER A 122 -1.17 -2.96 3.73
C SER A 122 -0.41 -1.81 4.36
N GLY A 123 -0.91 -1.31 5.46
CA GLY A 123 -0.22 -0.29 6.22
C GLY A 123 -0.77 -0.13 7.63
N GLY A 124 -0.08 0.68 8.42
CA GLY A 124 -0.44 0.97 9.79
C GLY A 124 -0.49 2.46 10.09
N GLN A 125 -1.37 2.83 11.00
CA GLN A 125 -1.36 4.10 11.70
C GLN A 125 -0.49 3.95 12.94
N TYR A 126 0.56 4.75 13.00
CA TYR A 126 1.44 4.84 14.15
C TYR A 126 1.30 6.22 14.78
N LYS A 127 1.66 6.38 16.05
CA LYS A 127 1.58 7.69 16.73
C LYS A 127 2.34 8.80 16.01
N GLY A 128 3.37 8.46 15.26
CA GLY A 128 4.22 9.40 14.53
C GLY A 128 3.98 9.48 13.04
N GLY A 129 3.21 8.58 12.44
CA GLY A 129 3.02 8.55 10.98
C GLY A 129 2.16 7.42 10.47
N THR A 130 1.82 7.51 9.20
CA THR A 130 1.05 6.51 8.45
C THR A 130 1.97 5.77 7.50
N THR A 131 1.83 4.45 7.39
CA THR A 131 2.59 3.63 6.44
C THR A 131 1.68 3.03 5.39
N ASP A 132 2.29 2.69 4.26
CA ASP A 132 1.68 2.04 3.12
C ASP A 132 2.78 1.20 2.45
N ILE A 133 2.65 -0.12 2.48
CA ILE A 133 3.68 -1.05 2.01
C ILE A 133 3.03 -2.14 1.17
N THR A 134 3.41 -2.22 -0.10
CA THR A 134 3.04 -3.34 -0.96
C THR A 134 4.22 -4.30 -1.14
N ARG A 135 3.94 -5.60 -1.09
CA ARG A 135 4.90 -6.65 -1.44
C ARG A 135 4.23 -7.72 -2.27
N THR A 136 4.93 -8.10 -3.34
CA THR A 136 4.60 -9.28 -4.13
C THR A 136 5.64 -10.35 -3.84
N THR A 137 5.22 -11.50 -3.39
CA THR A 137 6.08 -12.65 -3.06
C THR A 137 5.50 -13.92 -3.64
N ALA A 138 6.17 -15.04 -3.43
CA ALA A 138 5.68 -16.35 -3.83
C ALA A 138 5.88 -17.35 -2.70
N LEU A 139 4.98 -18.30 -2.58
CA LEU A 139 5.14 -19.46 -1.71
C LEU A 139 5.61 -20.65 -2.55
N GLY A 140 6.92 -20.94 -2.50
CA GLY A 140 7.56 -21.96 -3.31
C GLY A 140 8.11 -21.46 -4.65
N GLU A 141 8.23 -22.36 -5.63
CA GLU A 141 8.84 -22.07 -6.93
C GLU A 141 7.80 -21.62 -7.96
N VAL A 142 7.97 -20.43 -8.49
CA VAL A 142 7.11 -19.90 -9.57
C VAL A 142 7.73 -20.10 -10.95
N SER A 143 6.88 -20.07 -12.00
CA SER A 143 7.30 -20.25 -13.38
C SER A 143 8.29 -19.18 -13.86
N GLY A 144 9.05 -19.51 -14.92
CA GLY A 144 9.96 -18.56 -15.55
C GLY A 144 9.24 -17.32 -16.13
N GLU A 145 7.99 -17.46 -16.55
CA GLU A 145 7.16 -16.32 -17.02
C GLU A 145 6.84 -15.36 -15.91
N ILE A 146 6.45 -15.87 -14.72
CA ILE A 146 6.20 -15.04 -13.53
C ILE A 146 7.49 -14.32 -13.11
N LYS A 147 8.62 -15.03 -13.04
CA LYS A 147 9.92 -14.41 -12.72
C LYS A 147 10.30 -13.30 -13.71
N LYS A 148 10.04 -13.51 -15.01
CA LYS A 148 10.27 -12.50 -16.06
C LYS A 148 9.35 -11.29 -15.87
N ALA A 149 8.03 -11.50 -15.68
CA ALA A 149 7.08 -10.43 -15.47
C ALA A 149 7.41 -9.60 -14.23
N PHE A 150 7.70 -10.26 -13.10
CA PHE A 150 8.15 -9.60 -11.87
C PHE A 150 9.39 -8.73 -12.11
N THR A 151 10.38 -9.25 -12.83
CA THR A 151 11.62 -8.52 -13.13
C THR A 151 11.35 -7.29 -14.00
N LEU A 152 10.46 -7.38 -15.00
CA LEU A 152 10.10 -6.25 -15.85
C LEU A 152 9.39 -5.16 -15.05
N VAL A 153 8.41 -5.52 -14.22
CA VAL A 153 7.70 -4.57 -13.34
C VAL A 153 8.67 -3.92 -12.36
N LEU A 154 9.56 -4.68 -11.74
CA LEU A 154 10.58 -4.15 -10.84
C LEU A 154 11.52 -3.16 -11.56
N LYS A 155 11.93 -3.45 -12.78
CA LYS A 155 12.75 -2.52 -13.60
C LYS A 155 12.00 -1.22 -13.85
N GLY A 156 10.71 -1.29 -14.22
CA GLY A 156 9.86 -0.11 -14.43
C GLY A 156 9.73 0.73 -13.16
N MET A 157 9.46 0.10 -12.01
CA MET A 157 9.38 0.75 -10.71
C MET A 157 10.69 1.46 -10.33
N ILE A 158 11.83 0.78 -10.49
CA ILE A 158 13.16 1.36 -10.23
C ILE A 158 13.43 2.53 -11.18
N SER A 159 13.05 2.39 -12.45
CA SER A 159 13.21 3.46 -13.46
C SER A 159 12.50 4.73 -13.00
N ILE A 160 11.20 4.65 -12.65
CA ILE A 160 10.43 5.79 -12.14
C ILE A 160 11.02 6.33 -10.83
N SER A 161 11.39 5.46 -9.89
CA SER A 161 11.93 5.89 -8.59
C SER A 161 13.25 6.68 -8.71
N ARG A 162 13.98 6.50 -9.79
CA ARG A 162 15.26 7.18 -10.06
C ARG A 162 15.14 8.39 -10.98
N LEU A 163 13.96 8.64 -11.53
CA LEU A 163 13.74 9.76 -12.44
C LEU A 163 14.03 11.10 -11.78
N LYS A 164 14.70 11.95 -12.54
CA LYS A 164 14.83 13.38 -12.24
C LYS A 164 14.12 14.14 -13.37
N PHE A 165 13.12 14.91 -13.01
CA PHE A 165 12.29 15.64 -13.97
C PHE A 165 12.07 17.08 -13.51
N PRO A 166 11.86 18.02 -14.44
CA PRO A 166 11.62 19.41 -14.12
C PRO A 166 10.26 19.61 -13.43
N LYS A 167 10.15 20.68 -12.65
CA LYS A 167 8.89 21.09 -12.03
C LYS A 167 7.82 21.34 -13.11
N GLY A 168 6.61 20.85 -12.86
CA GLY A 168 5.47 21.03 -13.74
C GLY A 168 5.17 19.86 -14.69
N MET A 169 6.01 18.83 -14.71
CA MET A 169 5.66 17.59 -15.41
C MET A 169 4.51 16.86 -14.71
N ALA A 170 3.59 16.32 -15.49
CA ALA A 170 2.49 15.50 -15.01
C ALA A 170 2.89 14.01 -14.97
N GLY A 171 2.17 13.21 -14.19
CA GLY A 171 2.42 11.77 -14.09
C GLY A 171 2.32 11.04 -15.44
N CYS A 172 1.44 11.50 -16.34
CA CYS A 172 1.32 10.94 -17.68
C CYS A 172 2.60 11.13 -18.55
N ASP A 173 3.41 12.16 -18.28
CA ASP A 173 4.67 12.39 -18.97
C ASP A 173 5.75 11.40 -18.52
N LEU A 174 5.57 10.81 -17.35
CA LEU A 174 6.51 9.86 -16.74
C LEU A 174 6.15 8.38 -17.02
N ASP A 175 4.94 8.11 -17.48
CA ASP A 175 4.40 6.74 -17.67
C ASP A 175 5.27 5.89 -18.61
N ALA A 176 5.84 6.48 -19.66
CA ALA A 176 6.70 5.78 -20.61
C ALA A 176 7.94 5.13 -19.98
N PHE A 177 8.39 5.61 -18.81
CA PHE A 177 9.56 5.05 -18.12
C PHE A 177 9.24 3.79 -17.31
N ALA A 178 7.97 3.52 -17.07
CA ALA A 178 7.52 2.29 -16.41
C ALA A 178 7.22 1.14 -17.38
N ARG A 179 7.07 1.44 -18.70
CA ARG A 179 6.63 0.50 -19.74
C ARG A 179 7.75 -0.13 -20.54
#